data_b1ed7ffdaad4eb7700e1039c6c7af2fc
#
_entry.id   b1ed7ffdaad4eb7700e1039c6c7af2fc
#
_cell.length_a   1.000
_cell.length_b   1.000
_cell.length_c   1.000
_cell.angle_alpha   90.00
_cell.angle_beta   90.00
_cell.angle_gamma   90.00
#
_symmetry.space_group_name_H-M   'P 1'
#
loop_
_entity.id
_entity.type
_entity.pdbx_description
1 polymer ?
#
loop_
_entity_poly.entity_id
_entity_poly.type
_entity_poly.pdbx_seq_one_letter_code
_entity_poly.pdbx_strand_id
1 'polypeptide(L)'
;MGRSWGLALAAGERAGCVVSARGAERPGAEAEGPWSCSGVLLSRRAGLVLCHGGIVAPFLSAGAAALQPGAGPPFLGADSCRDDMRLHVQWGPGRGVGARAGRRGALCTPPCSARPAPRGQARARLLLLVCCPAFRASFARLFSGEAAEHWRFAGGGPEPQEPEADAGAGADEGPLLAALGWFALLSVEGRAEAAGGPWLSVAAAASLPKGAPLLACGSPFGAFCPDIFLNSLSRGVLSNAAGPLLLTDARCLPGTEGAGVFSADGALVALVAAPLCWRAREWVGLSLLCAADALLRAAAPALGRLGRHADARLLAALLPPDGGEPAAPLPELGAALVAAVLIECGSVWGSGVALAPHLVLTCRHVAPREAARVLVRPAIPKSSPVWGKVVFATQDTSPYDVAVLKLEEDLRGVPFPILASRFHEGEDVQVVGFGAFGQTCGPSVTSGILSAVVEGLSPATLETTAQGPPILT
;
A
#
# COMPACT_ATOMS: atom_id res chain seq x y z
N MET A 1 -10.11 17.04 -16.09
CA MET A 1 -10.75 17.74 -14.95
C MET A 1 -10.20 17.18 -13.66
N GLY A 2 -9.50 17.99 -12.85
CA GLY A 2 -8.87 17.53 -11.60
C GLY A 2 -9.92 16.99 -10.62
N ARG A 3 -9.80 15.73 -10.22
CA ARG A 3 -10.64 15.12 -9.19
C ARG A 3 -10.47 15.89 -7.88
N SER A 4 -11.59 16.25 -7.24
CA SER A 4 -11.55 16.94 -5.95
C SER A 4 -11.12 15.97 -4.84
N TRP A 5 -9.97 16.19 -4.25
CA TRP A 5 -9.45 15.43 -3.10
C TRP A 5 -9.96 15.95 -1.74
N GLY A 6 -10.86 16.93 -1.75
CA GLY A 6 -11.29 17.62 -0.53
C GLY A 6 -11.83 16.71 0.56
N LEU A 7 -12.62 15.69 0.21
CA LEU A 7 -13.17 14.73 1.18
C LEU A 7 -12.09 13.79 1.73
N ALA A 8 -11.23 13.26 0.87
CA ALA A 8 -10.13 12.40 1.28
C ALA A 8 -9.13 13.14 2.20
N LEU A 9 -8.76 14.37 1.85
CA LEU A 9 -7.91 15.23 2.67
C LEU A 9 -8.55 15.48 4.05
N ALA A 10 -9.82 15.86 4.07
CA ALA A 10 -10.52 16.10 5.32
C ALA A 10 -10.68 14.83 6.17
N ALA A 11 -10.88 13.68 5.56
CA ALA A 11 -10.92 12.40 6.27
C ALA A 11 -9.55 12.04 6.85
N GLY A 12 -8.49 12.09 6.05
CA GLY A 12 -7.12 11.82 6.46
C GLY A 12 -6.65 12.73 7.60
N GLU A 13 -6.81 14.04 7.48
CA GLU A 13 -6.43 15.02 8.52
C GLU A 13 -7.20 14.80 9.84
N ARG A 14 -8.45 14.37 9.76
CA ARG A 14 -9.27 14.11 10.97
C ARG A 14 -8.97 12.76 11.61
N ALA A 15 -8.66 11.75 10.81
CA ALA A 15 -8.48 10.38 11.27
C ALA A 15 -7.01 10.04 11.57
N GLY A 16 -6.05 10.66 10.90
CA GLY A 16 -4.64 10.33 11.04
C GLY A 16 -4.10 10.68 12.42
N CYS A 17 -3.25 9.79 12.93
CA CYS A 17 -2.55 9.97 14.21
C CYS A 17 -1.19 9.25 14.22
N VAL A 18 -0.36 9.58 15.18
CA VAL A 18 0.86 8.84 15.55
C VAL A 18 0.59 8.07 16.82
N VAL A 19 1.02 6.83 16.83
CA VAL A 19 1.04 5.98 18.04
C VAL A 19 2.49 5.75 18.41
N SER A 20 2.84 5.91 19.68
CA SER A 20 4.15 5.61 20.22
C SER A 20 4.04 4.66 21.42
N ALA A 21 5.01 3.75 21.51
CA ALA A 21 5.15 2.78 22.60
C ALA A 21 6.52 2.93 23.27
N ARG A 22 6.56 2.81 24.60
CA ARG A 22 7.78 2.82 25.41
C ARG A 22 7.66 1.80 26.53
N GLY A 23 8.76 1.21 26.91
CA GLY A 23 8.88 0.50 28.19
C GLY A 23 8.90 1.49 29.36
N ALA A 24 8.53 1.04 30.55
CA ALA A 24 8.71 1.82 31.75
C ALA A 24 10.22 2.00 32.02
N GLU A 25 10.62 3.20 32.41
CA GLU A 25 11.98 3.48 32.84
C GLU A 25 12.32 2.62 34.06
N ARG A 26 13.37 1.82 33.97
CA ARG A 26 13.90 1.05 35.09
C ARG A 26 15.17 1.74 35.61
N PRO A 27 15.38 1.86 36.93
CA PRO A 27 16.59 2.41 37.47
C PRO A 27 17.82 1.65 36.94
N GLY A 28 18.72 2.35 36.23
CA GLY A 28 19.95 1.79 35.72
C GLY A 28 19.89 1.04 34.37
N ALA A 29 18.75 1.05 33.67
CA ALA A 29 18.61 0.56 32.31
C ALA A 29 18.17 1.67 31.39
N GLU A 30 18.69 1.72 30.16
CA GLU A 30 18.17 2.60 29.12
C GLU A 30 16.69 2.23 28.81
N ALA A 31 15.85 3.25 28.66
CA ALA A 31 14.44 3.03 28.32
C ALA A 31 14.34 2.35 26.95
N GLU A 32 13.67 1.20 26.90
CA GLU A 32 13.38 0.55 25.61
C GLU A 32 12.48 1.44 24.74
N GLY A 33 12.94 1.80 23.54
CA GLY A 33 12.21 2.62 22.57
C GLY A 33 12.64 4.09 22.55
N PRO A 34 11.85 5.00 21.96
CA PRO A 34 10.45 4.82 21.56
C PRO A 34 10.27 4.11 20.21
N TRP A 35 9.35 3.19 20.15
CA TRP A 35 8.80 2.69 18.88
C TRP A 35 7.61 3.57 18.49
N SER A 36 7.42 3.81 17.21
CA SER A 36 6.29 4.57 16.71
C SER A 36 5.80 4.08 15.36
N CYS A 37 4.51 4.24 15.12
CA CYS A 37 3.87 3.96 13.84
C CYS A 37 2.72 4.95 13.60
N SER A 38 2.19 4.93 12.40
CA SER A 38 0.97 5.66 12.08
C SER A 38 -0.27 4.93 12.59
N GLY A 39 -1.38 5.64 12.69
CA GLY A 39 -2.66 5.06 13.08
C GLY A 39 -3.84 5.84 12.53
N VAL A 40 -5.01 5.23 12.68
CA VAL A 40 -6.31 5.78 12.27
C VAL A 40 -7.25 5.85 13.46
N LEU A 41 -7.75 7.03 13.73
CA LEU A 41 -8.77 7.29 14.74
C LEU A 41 -10.15 6.90 14.18
N LEU A 42 -10.62 5.70 14.50
CA LEU A 42 -11.90 5.15 14.02
C LEU A 42 -13.11 5.85 14.63
N SER A 43 -13.00 6.28 15.88
CA SER A 43 -14.05 7.04 16.57
C SER A 43 -13.43 7.98 17.58
N ARG A 44 -13.66 9.26 17.40
CA ARG A 44 -13.25 10.26 18.39
C ARG A 44 -14.04 10.13 19.69
N ARG A 45 -15.31 9.82 19.62
CA ARG A 45 -16.20 9.66 20.77
C ARG A 45 -15.80 8.48 21.65
N ALA A 46 -15.59 7.32 21.03
CA ALA A 46 -15.18 6.12 21.76
C ALA A 46 -13.67 6.08 22.04
N GLY A 47 -12.88 6.98 21.45
CA GLY A 47 -11.43 6.97 21.58
C GLY A 47 -10.77 5.75 20.92
N LEU A 48 -11.40 5.15 19.90
CA LEU A 48 -10.84 3.96 19.23
C LEU A 48 -9.83 4.35 18.17
N VAL A 49 -8.64 3.76 18.25
CA VAL A 49 -7.53 3.92 17.31
C VAL A 49 -7.10 2.56 16.80
N LEU A 50 -6.89 2.47 15.50
CA LEU A 50 -6.34 1.30 14.83
C LEU A 50 -4.96 1.66 14.29
N CYS A 51 -3.94 0.82 14.57
CA CYS A 51 -2.57 1.04 14.11
C CYS A 51 -1.89 -0.29 13.78
N HIS A 52 -0.64 -0.26 13.29
CA HIS A 52 0.12 -1.47 12.99
C HIS A 52 0.51 -2.23 14.26
N GLY A 53 0.40 -3.57 14.23
CA GLY A 53 0.67 -4.43 15.38
C GLY A 53 2.16 -4.51 15.77
N GLY A 54 3.06 -4.21 14.85
CA GLY A 54 4.51 -4.20 15.08
C GLY A 54 4.94 -3.32 16.26
N ILE A 55 4.19 -2.25 16.56
CA ILE A 55 4.48 -1.36 17.70
C ILE A 55 4.34 -2.07 19.05
N VAL A 56 3.53 -3.11 19.11
CA VAL A 56 3.26 -3.88 20.33
C VAL A 56 4.18 -5.11 20.44
N ALA A 57 4.73 -5.58 19.32
CA ALA A 57 5.52 -6.79 19.24
C ALA A 57 6.69 -6.85 20.25
N PRO A 58 7.46 -5.77 20.52
CA PRO A 58 8.52 -5.78 21.54
C PRO A 58 8.04 -6.01 22.97
N PHE A 59 6.76 -5.77 23.23
CA PHE A 59 6.15 -5.88 24.56
C PHE A 59 5.38 -7.16 24.78
N LEU A 60 5.31 -8.08 23.81
CA LEU A 60 4.64 -9.37 23.97
C LEU A 60 5.40 -10.25 24.97
N SER A 61 4.69 -10.82 25.93
CA SER A 61 5.26 -11.70 26.95
C SER A 61 5.89 -12.96 26.36
N ALA A 62 5.30 -13.50 25.28
CA ALA A 62 5.84 -14.65 24.53
C ALA A 62 6.76 -14.23 23.36
N GLY A 63 7.12 -12.94 23.29
CA GLY A 63 7.93 -12.40 22.19
C GLY A 63 7.23 -12.45 20.83
N ALA A 64 7.96 -12.14 19.77
CA ALA A 64 7.46 -12.13 18.40
C ALA A 64 6.97 -13.50 17.89
N ALA A 65 7.36 -14.59 18.54
CA ALA A 65 6.90 -15.94 18.22
C ALA A 65 5.37 -16.09 18.33
N ALA A 66 4.73 -15.32 19.23
CA ALA A 66 3.26 -15.30 19.35
C ALA A 66 2.53 -14.81 18.09
N LEU A 67 3.22 -14.08 17.21
CA LEU A 67 2.66 -13.53 15.97
C LEU A 67 2.85 -14.47 14.77
N GLN A 68 3.59 -15.56 14.93
CA GLN A 68 3.85 -16.51 13.83
C GLN A 68 2.57 -17.25 13.39
N PRO A 69 2.48 -17.69 12.14
CA PRO A 69 1.37 -18.51 11.65
C PRO A 69 1.25 -19.80 12.47
N GLY A 70 0.02 -20.10 12.94
CA GLY A 70 -0.25 -21.33 13.70
C GLY A 70 0.17 -21.30 15.17
N ALA A 71 0.79 -20.24 15.66
CA ALA A 71 1.23 -20.12 17.06
C ALA A 71 0.06 -19.95 18.07
N GLY A 72 -1.15 -19.60 17.61
CA GLY A 72 -2.27 -19.36 18.51
C GLY A 72 -3.51 -18.79 17.80
N PRO A 73 -4.44 -18.24 18.56
CA PRO A 73 -5.64 -17.63 18.02
C PRO A 73 -5.30 -16.40 17.15
N PRO A 74 -6.18 -16.00 16.22
CA PRO A 74 -5.96 -14.86 15.35
C PRO A 74 -6.08 -13.49 16.05
N PHE A 75 -6.08 -13.49 17.38
CA PHE A 75 -6.11 -12.29 18.21
C PHE A 75 -5.47 -12.55 19.57
N LEU A 76 -4.92 -11.48 20.15
CA LEU A 76 -4.35 -11.47 21.50
C LEU A 76 -4.95 -10.31 22.28
N GLY A 77 -5.25 -10.52 23.55
CA GLY A 77 -5.71 -9.49 24.48
C GLY A 77 -4.57 -8.67 25.06
N ALA A 78 -4.90 -7.66 25.84
CA ALA A 78 -3.91 -6.81 26.53
C ALA A 78 -3.05 -7.59 27.54
N ASP A 79 -3.58 -8.66 28.09
CA ASP A 79 -2.92 -9.59 29.03
C ASP A 79 -1.74 -10.37 28.40
N SER A 80 -1.66 -10.38 27.06
CA SER A 80 -0.53 -10.97 26.33
C SER A 80 0.70 -10.08 26.32
N CYS A 81 0.60 -8.85 26.81
CA CYS A 81 1.70 -7.88 26.84
C CYS A 81 2.22 -7.68 28.26
N ARG A 82 3.47 -7.26 28.35
CA ARG A 82 4.11 -6.85 29.60
C ARG A 82 3.41 -5.62 30.20
N ASP A 83 3.32 -5.55 31.52
CA ASP A 83 2.66 -4.45 32.26
C ASP A 83 3.41 -3.11 32.16
N ASP A 84 4.69 -3.14 31.74
CA ASP A 84 5.53 -1.95 31.60
C ASP A 84 5.31 -1.18 30.30
N MET A 85 4.51 -1.69 29.37
CA MET A 85 4.17 -1.01 28.12
C MET A 85 3.37 0.27 28.35
N ARG A 86 3.82 1.37 27.77
CA ARG A 86 3.15 2.67 27.79
C ARG A 86 2.86 3.13 26.38
N LEU A 87 1.59 3.32 26.06
CA LEU A 87 1.11 3.75 24.74
C LEU A 87 0.62 5.20 24.80
N HIS A 88 1.01 5.98 23.80
CA HIS A 88 0.56 7.35 23.61
C HIS A 88 0.07 7.54 22.19
N VAL A 89 -0.98 8.32 22.01
CA VAL A 89 -1.54 8.69 20.72
C VAL A 89 -1.52 10.20 20.59
N GLN A 90 -1.02 10.68 19.45
CA GLN A 90 -0.96 12.11 19.12
C GLN A 90 -1.67 12.34 17.78
N TRP A 91 -2.52 13.37 17.71
CA TRP A 91 -3.29 13.70 16.51
C TRP A 91 -3.28 15.21 16.25
N GLY A 92 -3.51 15.56 14.99
CA GLY A 92 -3.55 16.95 14.56
C GLY A 92 -4.77 17.72 15.08
N PRO A 93 -4.71 19.06 15.05
CA PRO A 93 -5.87 19.90 15.32
C PRO A 93 -6.94 19.60 14.25
N GLY A 94 -8.14 19.19 14.68
CA GLY A 94 -9.26 19.04 13.76
C GLY A 94 -9.59 20.40 13.12
N ARG A 95 -9.33 20.57 11.84
CA ARG A 95 -9.82 21.75 11.12
C ARG A 95 -11.37 21.66 11.12
N GLY A 96 -12.00 22.58 11.84
CA GLY A 96 -13.46 22.71 11.79
C GLY A 96 -13.91 22.92 10.34
N VAL A 97 -15.01 22.27 9.95
CA VAL A 97 -15.69 22.42 8.65
C VAL A 97 -16.32 23.83 8.55
N GLY A 98 -15.55 24.89 8.76
CA GLY A 98 -15.99 26.26 8.82
C GLY A 98 -15.13 27.28 8.08
N ALA A 99 -13.96 26.88 7.58
CA ALA A 99 -13.21 27.77 6.69
C ALA A 99 -13.86 27.73 5.29
N ARG A 100 -14.89 28.54 5.08
CA ARG A 100 -15.48 28.82 3.77
C ARG A 100 -14.34 29.12 2.80
N ALA A 101 -14.40 28.47 1.64
CA ALA A 101 -13.69 28.87 0.45
C ALA A 101 -14.06 30.33 0.13
N GLY A 102 -13.34 31.27 0.72
CA GLY A 102 -13.41 32.69 0.43
C GLY A 102 -12.80 32.94 -0.92
N ARG A 103 -13.60 33.49 -1.79
CA ARG A 103 -13.35 34.20 -3.06
C ARG A 103 -11.91 34.16 -3.56
N ARG A 104 -11.75 33.64 -4.78
CA ARG A 104 -10.56 33.83 -5.63
C ARG A 104 -10.17 35.31 -5.65
N GLY A 105 -8.93 35.62 -5.31
CA GLY A 105 -8.33 36.91 -5.59
C GLY A 105 -7.90 37.73 -4.37
N ALA A 106 -7.01 37.20 -3.56
CA ALA A 106 -6.02 37.99 -2.80
C ALA A 106 -4.92 37.04 -2.32
N LEU A 107 -3.69 37.34 -2.64
CA LEU A 107 -2.50 36.81 -1.98
C LEU A 107 -2.54 37.29 -0.51
N CYS A 108 -3.28 36.60 0.35
CA CYS A 108 -3.19 36.77 1.78
C CYS A 108 -2.03 35.91 2.28
N THR A 109 -0.88 36.53 2.49
CA THR A 109 0.12 36.02 3.43
C THR A 109 -0.60 35.84 4.77
N PRO A 110 -0.65 34.62 5.35
CA PRO A 110 -1.19 34.46 6.70
C PRO A 110 -0.35 35.29 7.67
N PRO A 111 -0.97 35.99 8.63
CA PRO A 111 -0.20 36.71 9.64
C PRO A 111 0.68 35.70 10.39
N CYS A 112 1.96 35.98 10.46
CA CYS A 112 3.01 35.19 11.13
C CYS A 112 2.77 34.92 12.64
N SER A 113 1.63 35.31 13.19
CA SER A 113 1.31 35.26 14.61
C SER A 113 0.17 34.30 14.98
N ALA A 114 -0.41 33.56 14.03
CA ALA A 114 -1.41 32.54 14.38
C ALA A 114 -0.68 31.36 15.04
N ARG A 115 -0.75 31.23 16.37
CA ARG A 115 -0.32 30.03 17.07
C ARG A 115 -1.00 28.82 16.44
N PRO A 116 -0.24 27.76 16.08
CA PRO A 116 -0.86 26.54 15.58
C PRO A 116 -1.88 26.04 16.61
N ALA A 117 -3.04 25.60 16.14
CA ALA A 117 -4.07 25.05 17.02
C ALA A 117 -3.48 23.89 17.83
N PRO A 118 -3.84 23.75 19.12
CA PRO A 118 -3.24 22.76 19.99
C PRO A 118 -3.48 21.35 19.47
N ARG A 119 -2.42 20.55 19.38
CA ARG A 119 -2.46 19.12 19.07
C ARG A 119 -3.06 18.39 20.23
N GLY A 120 -3.84 17.33 19.93
CA GLY A 120 -4.31 16.43 20.95
C GLY A 120 -3.25 15.35 21.21
N GLN A 121 -3.02 15.04 22.48
CA GLN A 121 -2.21 13.91 22.92
C GLN A 121 -2.87 13.25 24.11
N ALA A 122 -2.86 11.92 24.15
CA ALA A 122 -3.40 11.17 25.30
C ALA A 122 -2.70 9.83 25.46
N ARG A 123 -2.79 9.26 26.64
CA ARG A 123 -2.44 7.88 26.90
C ARG A 123 -3.46 6.96 26.24
N ALA A 124 -3.01 5.77 25.87
CA ALA A 124 -3.88 4.76 25.32
C ALA A 124 -3.59 3.40 25.96
N ARG A 125 -4.59 2.51 25.88
CA ARG A 125 -4.47 1.11 26.29
C ARG A 125 -4.74 0.20 25.12
N LEU A 126 -4.01 -0.90 25.05
CA LEU A 126 -4.29 -1.97 24.08
C LEU A 126 -5.62 -2.63 24.46
N LEU A 127 -6.52 -2.74 23.49
CA LEU A 127 -7.75 -3.52 23.61
C LEU A 127 -7.58 -4.90 23.00
N LEU A 128 -6.95 -4.94 21.84
CA LEU A 128 -6.87 -6.11 21.00
C LEU A 128 -5.70 -5.99 20.05
N LEU A 129 -4.91 -7.03 19.92
CA LEU A 129 -4.01 -7.26 18.81
C LEU A 129 -4.67 -8.30 17.90
N VAL A 130 -5.01 -7.95 16.68
CA VAL A 130 -5.76 -8.80 15.75
C VAL A 130 -4.97 -9.08 14.47
N CYS A 131 -4.96 -10.33 14.07
CA CYS A 131 -4.47 -10.77 12.78
C CYS A 131 -5.60 -10.73 11.75
N CYS A 132 -5.32 -10.31 10.53
CA CYS A 132 -6.20 -10.52 9.39
C CYS A 132 -5.81 -11.83 8.67
N PRO A 133 -6.50 -12.97 8.95
CA PRO A 133 -6.07 -14.28 8.43
C PRO A 133 -6.09 -14.33 6.90
N ALA A 134 -7.10 -13.70 6.28
CA ALA A 134 -7.23 -13.67 4.83
C ALA A 134 -6.13 -12.84 4.16
N PHE A 135 -5.66 -11.75 4.79
CA PHE A 135 -4.50 -11.00 4.32
C PHE A 135 -3.24 -11.88 4.36
N ARG A 136 -2.99 -12.56 5.48
CA ARG A 136 -1.83 -13.46 5.63
C ARG A 136 -1.85 -14.61 4.64
N ALA A 137 -3.01 -15.22 4.41
CA ALA A 137 -3.16 -16.28 3.43
C ALA A 137 -2.86 -15.78 2.01
N SER A 138 -3.32 -14.58 1.64
CA SER A 138 -3.00 -13.96 0.36
C SER A 138 -1.52 -13.63 0.27
N PHE A 139 -0.93 -13.10 1.34
CA PHE A 139 0.51 -12.81 1.41
C PHE A 139 1.34 -14.07 1.22
N ALA A 140 1.08 -15.13 1.99
CA ALA A 140 1.81 -16.39 1.90
C ALA A 140 1.73 -17.00 0.50
N ARG A 141 0.57 -16.91 -0.17
CA ARG A 141 0.39 -17.41 -1.54
C ARG A 141 1.18 -16.63 -2.58
N LEU A 142 1.28 -15.30 -2.44
CA LEU A 142 1.91 -14.42 -3.42
C LEU A 142 3.43 -14.31 -3.23
N PHE A 143 3.89 -14.40 -2.00
CA PHE A 143 5.29 -14.26 -1.61
C PHE A 143 5.84 -15.60 -1.11
N SER A 144 5.54 -16.70 -1.83
CA SER A 144 6.12 -18.03 -1.59
C SER A 144 7.10 -18.39 -2.71
N GLY A 145 8.12 -19.20 -2.39
CA GLY A 145 9.12 -19.69 -3.35
C GLY A 145 10.33 -18.75 -3.50
N GLU A 146 11.20 -19.06 -4.47
CA GLU A 146 12.49 -18.37 -4.71
C GLU A 146 12.31 -16.87 -4.97
N ALA A 147 11.21 -16.47 -5.62
CA ALA A 147 10.91 -15.05 -5.86
C ALA A 147 10.69 -14.25 -4.56
N ALA A 148 10.24 -14.91 -3.48
CA ALA A 148 10.00 -14.26 -2.20
C ALA A 148 11.30 -13.82 -1.52
N GLU A 149 12.41 -14.50 -1.78
CA GLU A 149 13.72 -14.21 -1.17
C GLU A 149 14.28 -12.83 -1.55
N HIS A 150 13.80 -12.29 -2.67
CA HIS A 150 14.24 -10.98 -3.15
C HIS A 150 13.40 -9.80 -2.61
N TRP A 151 12.21 -10.07 -2.06
CA TRP A 151 11.36 -9.03 -1.50
C TRP A 151 11.67 -8.78 -0.03
N ARG A 152 11.77 -7.52 0.34
CA ARG A 152 11.95 -7.06 1.72
C ARG A 152 10.86 -6.05 2.06
N PHE A 153 10.58 -5.94 3.34
CA PHE A 153 9.55 -5.05 3.86
C PHE A 153 10.22 -4.10 4.84
N ALA A 154 10.10 -2.80 4.59
CA ALA A 154 10.67 -1.84 5.50
C ALA A 154 9.92 -1.85 6.83
N GLY A 155 10.66 -1.93 7.90
CA GLY A 155 10.18 -1.83 9.26
C GLY A 155 10.89 -0.74 10.02
N GLY A 156 10.17 -0.04 10.88
CA GLY A 156 10.68 1.02 11.73
C GLY A 156 11.52 0.51 12.89
N GLY A 157 12.59 -0.24 12.60
CA GLY A 157 13.68 -0.49 13.54
C GLY A 157 14.73 0.62 13.46
N PRO A 158 15.63 0.76 14.45
CA PRO A 158 16.77 1.63 14.33
C PRO A 158 17.54 1.29 13.05
N GLU A 159 18.01 2.31 12.32
CA GLU A 159 18.79 2.12 11.10
C GLU A 159 19.91 1.09 11.34
N PRO A 160 20.07 0.08 10.47
CA PRO A 160 21.23 -0.76 10.54
C PRO A 160 22.47 0.13 10.36
N GLN A 161 23.34 0.13 11.33
CA GLN A 161 24.71 0.62 11.14
C GLN A 161 25.26 -0.08 9.89
N GLU A 162 26.01 0.64 9.06
CA GLU A 162 26.55 0.18 7.78
C GLU A 162 27.00 -1.29 7.86
N PRO A 163 26.53 -2.19 6.99
CA PRO A 163 26.93 -3.58 7.04
C PRO A 163 28.41 -3.66 6.68
N GLU A 164 29.22 -4.12 7.61
CA GLU A 164 30.52 -4.69 7.27
C GLU A 164 30.30 -5.77 6.21
N ALA A 165 31.12 -5.77 5.17
CA ALA A 165 30.94 -6.48 3.91
C ALA A 165 30.90 -8.02 3.99
N ASP A 166 30.78 -8.61 5.17
CA ASP A 166 30.89 -10.08 5.36
C ASP A 166 29.94 -10.66 6.43
N ALA A 167 28.89 -9.95 6.84
CA ALA A 167 27.87 -10.52 7.72
C ALA A 167 26.81 -11.23 6.87
N GLY A 168 26.80 -12.56 6.94
CA GLY A 168 25.87 -13.43 6.24
C GLY A 168 24.41 -13.01 6.44
N ALA A 169 23.61 -13.15 5.38
CA ALA A 169 22.19 -12.84 5.29
C ALA A 169 21.37 -13.53 6.42
N GLY A 170 21.15 -12.84 7.52
CA GLY A 170 20.46 -13.40 8.68
C GLY A 170 20.03 -12.42 9.77
N ALA A 171 20.30 -11.13 9.63
CA ALA A 171 19.96 -10.15 10.65
C ALA A 171 18.47 -9.78 10.62
N ASP A 172 17.71 -10.38 11.50
CA ASP A 172 16.52 -9.90 12.26
C ASP A 172 15.29 -9.35 11.53
N GLU A 173 14.98 -9.85 10.32
CA GLU A 173 13.65 -9.60 9.68
C GLU A 173 12.52 -10.42 10.32
N GLY A 174 12.83 -11.40 11.15
CA GLY A 174 11.87 -12.32 11.77
C GLY A 174 10.71 -11.65 12.51
N PRO A 175 10.96 -10.66 13.38
CA PRO A 175 9.90 -10.02 14.16
C PRO A 175 8.95 -9.18 13.31
N LEU A 176 9.47 -8.53 12.26
CA LEU A 176 8.68 -7.66 11.39
C LEU A 176 7.76 -8.45 10.45
N LEU A 177 8.30 -9.49 9.82
CA LEU A 177 7.52 -10.43 9.01
C LEU A 177 6.46 -11.15 9.86
N ALA A 178 6.79 -11.48 11.11
CA ALA A 178 5.83 -12.04 12.04
C ALA A 178 4.69 -11.08 12.35
N ALA A 179 4.97 -9.77 12.47
CA ALA A 179 3.97 -8.74 12.73
C ALA A 179 3.18 -8.32 11.48
N LEU A 180 3.61 -8.71 10.27
CA LEU A 180 2.90 -8.37 9.04
C LEU A 180 1.50 -8.99 9.03
N GLY A 181 0.50 -8.15 8.84
CA GLY A 181 -0.91 -8.55 8.93
C GLY A 181 -1.50 -8.56 10.34
N TRP A 182 -0.73 -8.14 11.36
CA TRP A 182 -1.22 -7.87 12.69
C TRP A 182 -1.45 -6.37 12.92
N PHE A 183 -2.58 -6.05 13.53
CA PHE A 183 -2.98 -4.67 13.81
C PHE A 183 -3.44 -4.54 15.25
N ALA A 184 -3.10 -3.41 15.88
CA ALA A 184 -3.48 -3.12 17.26
C ALA A 184 -4.66 -2.16 17.30
N LEU A 185 -5.69 -2.52 18.05
CA LEU A 185 -6.80 -1.67 18.41
C LEU A 185 -6.59 -1.13 19.81
N LEU A 186 -6.61 0.19 19.94
CA LEU A 186 -6.33 0.90 21.17
C LEU A 186 -7.53 1.71 21.63
N SER A 187 -7.63 1.92 22.94
CA SER A 187 -8.56 2.87 23.59
C SER A 187 -7.78 4.03 24.17
N VAL A 188 -8.10 5.25 23.75
CA VAL A 188 -7.50 6.50 24.25
C VAL A 188 -8.18 6.91 25.54
N GLU A 189 -7.40 7.24 26.57
CA GLU A 189 -7.87 7.65 27.89
C GLU A 189 -8.33 9.11 27.94
N GLY A 190 -9.25 9.44 28.83
CA GLY A 190 -9.59 10.83 29.23
C GLY A 190 -10.33 11.66 28.18
N ARG A 191 -11.12 11.06 27.28
CA ARG A 191 -11.82 11.82 26.26
C ARG A 191 -13.12 12.44 26.70
N ALA A 192 -13.22 13.75 26.44
CA ALA A 192 -14.46 14.49 26.52
C ALA A 192 -15.38 14.19 25.34
N GLU A 193 -16.67 14.20 25.60
CA GLU A 193 -17.75 14.03 24.63
C GLU A 193 -17.69 15.10 23.54
N ALA A 194 -17.22 14.73 22.36
CA ALA A 194 -17.47 15.54 21.18
C ALA A 194 -18.78 15.09 20.54
N ALA A 195 -19.75 15.97 20.53
CA ALA A 195 -21.01 15.75 19.80
C ALA A 195 -20.72 15.56 18.32
N GLY A 196 -21.17 14.44 17.74
CA GLY A 196 -21.06 14.18 16.31
C GLY A 196 -21.21 12.69 16.01
N GLY A 197 -22.00 12.38 14.98
CA GLY A 197 -22.23 11.02 14.47
C GLY A 197 -20.98 10.36 13.89
N PRO A 198 -21.11 9.19 13.24
CA PRO A 198 -20.02 8.51 12.58
C PRO A 198 -19.45 9.42 11.48
N TRP A 199 -18.21 9.84 11.63
CA TRP A 199 -17.53 10.77 10.73
C TRP A 199 -16.49 10.08 9.83
N LEU A 200 -16.29 8.78 10.01
CA LEU A 200 -15.47 7.91 9.18
C LEU A 200 -16.37 6.83 8.58
N SER A 201 -16.36 6.69 7.27
CA SER A 201 -16.96 5.59 6.53
C SER A 201 -15.84 4.62 6.09
N VAL A 202 -16.19 3.35 5.97
CA VAL A 202 -15.28 2.31 5.46
C VAL A 202 -15.80 1.83 4.11
N ALA A 203 -14.94 1.78 3.11
CA ALA A 203 -15.27 1.24 1.80
C ALA A 203 -15.07 -0.28 1.79
N ALA A 204 -15.89 -0.99 1.02
CA ALA A 204 -15.59 -2.36 0.66
C ALA A 204 -14.42 -2.38 -0.32
N ALA A 205 -13.29 -2.98 0.06
CA ALA A 205 -12.10 -2.99 -0.79
C ALA A 205 -12.37 -3.67 -2.15
N ALA A 206 -13.23 -4.68 -2.18
CA ALA A 206 -13.64 -5.38 -3.40
C ALA A 206 -14.41 -4.50 -4.39
N SER A 207 -15.00 -3.37 -3.94
CA SER A 207 -15.74 -2.46 -4.81
C SER A 207 -14.85 -1.42 -5.51
N LEU A 208 -13.54 -1.45 -5.30
CA LEU A 208 -12.61 -0.51 -5.90
C LEU A 208 -11.93 -1.14 -7.13
N PRO A 209 -12.02 -0.50 -8.30
CA PRO A 209 -11.31 -0.97 -9.49
C PRO A 209 -9.82 -0.66 -9.41
N LYS A 210 -8.99 -1.43 -10.13
CA LYS A 210 -7.59 -1.08 -10.38
C LYS A 210 -7.52 0.31 -11.00
N GLY A 211 -6.53 1.09 -10.62
CA GLY A 211 -6.41 2.50 -11.00
C GLY A 211 -7.29 3.47 -10.20
N ALA A 212 -8.15 2.97 -9.28
CA ALA A 212 -8.91 3.86 -8.40
C ALA A 212 -7.98 4.77 -7.60
N PRO A 213 -8.25 6.07 -7.54
CA PRO A 213 -7.40 7.02 -6.84
C PRO A 213 -7.46 6.80 -5.33
N LEU A 214 -6.29 6.78 -4.70
CA LEU A 214 -6.09 6.57 -3.26
C LEU A 214 -5.25 7.70 -2.66
N LEU A 215 -5.52 8.03 -1.40
CA LEU A 215 -4.77 8.98 -0.60
C LEU A 215 -4.32 8.30 0.70
N ALA A 216 -3.03 8.07 0.86
CA ALA A 216 -2.45 7.63 2.12
C ALA A 216 -2.20 8.84 3.03
N CYS A 217 -2.59 8.73 4.30
CA CYS A 217 -2.36 9.75 5.33
C CYS A 217 -1.61 9.10 6.49
N GLY A 218 -0.31 9.33 6.57
CA GLY A 218 0.57 8.73 7.56
C GLY A 218 1.47 9.74 8.23
N SER A 219 2.26 9.25 9.17
CA SER A 219 3.22 10.05 9.91
C SER A 219 4.59 9.37 9.81
N PRO A 220 5.31 9.55 8.68
CA PRO A 220 6.62 8.97 8.51
C PRO A 220 7.56 9.41 9.63
N PHE A 221 8.53 8.55 9.94
CA PHE A 221 9.45 8.73 11.07
C PHE A 221 8.76 8.85 12.44
N GLY A 222 7.48 8.54 12.52
CA GLY A 222 6.70 8.39 13.72
C GLY A 222 6.72 9.61 14.65
N ALA A 223 7.05 9.38 15.93
CA ALA A 223 7.07 10.43 16.96
C ALA A 223 8.35 11.28 16.94
N PHE A 224 9.31 11.04 16.03
CA PHE A 224 10.59 11.76 16.02
C PHE A 224 10.40 13.25 15.75
N CYS A 225 9.62 13.61 14.75
CA CYS A 225 9.34 15.01 14.42
C CYS A 225 7.87 15.22 13.98
N PRO A 226 6.91 15.06 14.91
CA PRO A 226 5.49 15.15 14.58
C PRO A 226 5.06 16.53 14.08
N ASP A 227 5.87 17.57 14.36
CA ASP A 227 5.60 18.92 13.88
C ASP A 227 5.66 19.05 12.36
N ILE A 228 6.48 18.22 11.72
CA ILE A 228 6.68 18.22 10.27
C ILE A 228 5.88 17.09 9.62
N PHE A 229 5.91 15.89 10.22
CA PHE A 229 5.49 14.66 9.53
C PHE A 229 4.10 14.17 9.92
N LEU A 230 3.46 14.74 10.95
CA LEU A 230 2.11 14.32 11.33
C LEU A 230 1.12 14.53 10.18
N ASN A 231 0.41 13.46 9.79
CA ASN A 231 -0.56 13.46 8.71
C ASN A 231 0.03 13.88 7.34
N SER A 232 1.24 13.44 7.05
CA SER A 232 1.82 13.56 5.71
C SER A 232 0.96 12.79 4.71
N LEU A 233 0.76 13.38 3.54
CA LEU A 233 -0.14 12.87 2.52
C LEU A 233 0.64 12.35 1.32
N SER A 234 0.24 11.18 0.81
CA SER A 234 0.78 10.60 -0.42
C SER A 234 -0.36 10.15 -1.32
N ARG A 235 -0.31 10.59 -2.57
CA ARG A 235 -1.27 10.25 -3.61
C ARG A 235 -0.80 9.05 -4.42
N GLY A 236 -1.74 8.19 -4.80
CA GLY A 236 -1.50 7.06 -5.70
C GLY A 236 -2.80 6.47 -6.19
N VAL A 237 -2.72 5.25 -6.67
CA VAL A 237 -3.85 4.46 -7.14
C VAL A 237 -3.85 3.06 -6.52
N LEU A 238 -4.98 2.36 -6.60
CA LEU A 238 -5.03 0.93 -6.35
C LEU A 238 -4.32 0.21 -7.50
N SER A 239 -3.09 -0.20 -7.27
CA SER A 239 -2.27 -0.87 -8.29
C SER A 239 -2.74 -2.28 -8.58
N ASN A 240 -3.03 -3.06 -7.55
CA ASN A 240 -3.48 -4.44 -7.66
C ASN A 240 -4.18 -4.90 -6.38
N ALA A 241 -4.87 -6.05 -6.43
CA ALA A 241 -5.55 -6.63 -5.28
C ALA A 241 -5.54 -8.16 -5.34
N ALA A 242 -5.40 -8.78 -4.17
CA ALA A 242 -5.51 -10.22 -3.95
C ALA A 242 -6.35 -10.48 -2.70
N GLY A 243 -7.67 -10.41 -2.82
CA GLY A 243 -8.56 -10.40 -1.67
C GLY A 243 -8.31 -9.17 -0.79
N PRO A 244 -8.09 -9.33 0.52
CA PRO A 244 -7.84 -8.20 1.42
C PRO A 244 -6.41 -7.65 1.36
N LEU A 245 -5.50 -8.27 0.61
CA LEU A 245 -4.18 -7.73 0.34
C LEU A 245 -4.27 -6.84 -0.89
N LEU A 246 -3.99 -5.55 -0.71
CA LEU A 246 -4.00 -4.54 -1.75
C LEU A 246 -2.59 -4.00 -1.98
N LEU A 247 -2.35 -3.49 -3.17
CA LEU A 247 -1.11 -2.84 -3.57
C LEU A 247 -1.42 -1.42 -4.05
N THR A 248 -0.61 -0.45 -3.64
CA THR A 248 -0.71 0.94 -4.09
C THR A 248 0.66 1.49 -4.46
N ASP A 249 0.69 2.43 -5.39
CA ASP A 249 1.86 3.24 -5.75
C ASP A 249 1.94 4.57 -4.95
N ALA A 250 1.02 4.79 -4.00
CA ALA A 250 1.18 5.86 -3.03
C ALA A 250 2.45 5.63 -2.20
N ARG A 251 3.38 6.57 -2.24
CA ARG A 251 4.65 6.45 -1.52
C ARG A 251 4.44 6.48 -0.03
N CYS A 252 4.76 5.37 0.62
CA CYS A 252 4.76 5.23 2.06
C CYS A 252 6.20 5.08 2.54
N LEU A 253 6.63 5.95 3.44
CA LEU A 253 7.97 5.95 4.04
C LEU A 253 7.97 5.10 5.33
N PRO A 254 9.13 4.70 5.87
CA PRO A 254 9.21 4.04 7.16
C PRO A 254 8.49 4.83 8.26
N GLY A 255 7.75 4.13 9.13
CA GLY A 255 6.89 4.76 10.15
C GLY A 255 5.46 5.08 9.68
N THR A 256 5.15 4.85 8.40
CA THR A 256 3.77 4.97 7.89
C THR A 256 2.94 3.71 8.07
N GLU A 257 3.50 2.62 8.56
CA GLU A 257 2.77 1.41 8.89
C GLU A 257 1.59 1.73 9.81
N GLY A 258 0.41 1.22 9.51
CA GLY A 258 -0.84 1.55 10.20
C GLY A 258 -1.52 2.84 9.72
N ALA A 259 -0.93 3.58 8.79
CA ALA A 259 -1.54 4.76 8.17
C ALA A 259 -2.85 4.40 7.45
N GLY A 260 -3.83 5.28 7.51
CA GLY A 260 -5.08 5.14 6.76
C GLY A 260 -4.91 5.49 5.30
N VAL A 261 -5.51 4.67 4.44
CA VAL A 261 -5.61 4.92 3.01
C VAL A 261 -7.07 5.14 2.65
N PHE A 262 -7.36 6.26 2.01
CA PHE A 262 -8.70 6.77 1.75
C PHE A 262 -8.98 6.82 0.24
N SER A 263 -10.22 6.52 -0.13
CA SER A 263 -10.76 6.77 -1.47
C SER A 263 -10.99 8.27 -1.71
N ALA A 264 -11.20 8.69 -2.94
CA ALA A 264 -11.40 10.10 -3.28
C ALA A 264 -12.62 10.74 -2.58
N ASP A 265 -13.62 9.96 -2.25
CA ASP A 265 -14.83 10.35 -1.49
C ASP A 265 -14.62 10.34 0.04
N GLY A 266 -13.42 9.99 0.51
CA GLY A 266 -13.00 10.07 1.91
C GLY A 266 -13.35 8.86 2.76
N ALA A 267 -13.75 7.74 2.15
CA ALA A 267 -13.93 6.49 2.88
C ALA A 267 -12.58 5.80 3.15
N LEU A 268 -12.42 5.21 4.32
CA LEU A 268 -11.26 4.39 4.66
C LEU A 268 -11.32 3.09 3.87
N VAL A 269 -10.30 2.84 3.05
CA VAL A 269 -10.16 1.64 2.21
C VAL A 269 -9.30 0.59 2.87
N ALA A 270 -8.16 1.01 3.41
CA ALA A 270 -7.14 0.11 3.91
C ALA A 270 -6.23 0.78 4.94
N LEU A 271 -5.39 -0.02 5.58
CA LEU A 271 -4.23 0.44 6.34
C LEU A 271 -2.95 -0.02 5.66
N VAL A 272 -1.92 0.83 5.74
CA VAL A 272 -0.58 0.46 5.28
C VAL A 272 -0.05 -0.67 6.15
N ALA A 273 0.28 -1.80 5.52
CA ALA A 273 0.91 -2.94 6.18
C ALA A 273 2.43 -2.81 6.15
N ALA A 274 3.00 -2.56 4.97
CA ALA A 274 4.43 -2.30 4.82
C ALA A 274 4.75 -1.67 3.46
N PRO A 275 5.72 -0.76 3.37
CA PRO A 275 6.34 -0.39 2.11
C PRO A 275 7.15 -1.57 1.54
N LEU A 276 7.20 -1.67 0.21
CA LEU A 276 7.95 -2.71 -0.50
C LEU A 276 9.36 -2.25 -0.86
N CYS A 277 10.33 -3.10 -0.61
CA CYS A 277 11.72 -2.91 -0.98
C CYS A 277 12.22 -4.13 -1.76
N TRP A 278 12.97 -3.90 -2.84
CA TRP A 278 13.59 -4.93 -3.63
C TRP A 278 15.05 -5.12 -3.22
N ARG A 279 15.47 -6.36 -2.98
CA ARG A 279 16.83 -6.71 -2.56
C ARG A 279 17.36 -5.88 -1.37
N ALA A 280 16.48 -5.50 -0.44
CA ALA A 280 16.76 -4.70 0.75
C ALA A 280 17.39 -3.31 0.50
N ARG A 281 17.55 -2.88 -0.74
CA ARG A 281 18.25 -1.63 -1.10
C ARG A 281 17.43 -0.67 -1.97
N GLU A 282 16.52 -1.22 -2.79
CA GLU A 282 15.77 -0.43 -3.77
C GLU A 282 14.31 -0.28 -3.33
N TRP A 283 13.91 0.93 -3.02
CA TRP A 283 12.51 1.27 -2.78
C TRP A 283 11.74 1.25 -4.09
N VAL A 284 10.81 0.33 -4.20
CA VAL A 284 10.06 0.10 -5.44
C VAL A 284 8.92 1.09 -5.62
N GLY A 285 8.70 2.00 -4.65
CA GLY A 285 7.61 2.96 -4.70
C GLY A 285 6.21 2.35 -4.57
N LEU A 286 6.13 1.08 -4.19
CA LEU A 286 4.89 0.35 -3.94
C LEU A 286 4.74 0.05 -2.45
N SER A 287 3.49 -0.05 -1.98
CA SER A 287 3.19 -0.37 -0.59
C SER A 287 2.09 -1.41 -0.49
N LEU A 288 2.27 -2.37 0.43
CA LEU A 288 1.24 -3.34 0.79
C LEU A 288 0.25 -2.71 1.75
N LEU A 289 -1.03 -2.97 1.49
CA LEU A 289 -2.13 -2.52 2.31
C LEU A 289 -2.98 -3.70 2.76
N CYS A 290 -3.51 -3.62 3.98
CA CYS A 290 -4.55 -4.52 4.47
C CYS A 290 -5.92 -3.83 4.36
N ALA A 291 -6.86 -4.45 3.68
CA ALA A 291 -8.22 -3.92 3.52
C ALA A 291 -8.89 -3.68 4.88
N ALA A 292 -9.41 -2.47 5.09
CA ALA A 292 -9.97 -2.05 6.38
C ALA A 292 -11.24 -2.82 6.74
N ASP A 293 -12.11 -3.09 5.77
CA ASP A 293 -13.32 -3.88 5.98
C ASP A 293 -13.00 -5.31 6.42
N ALA A 294 -12.04 -5.97 5.81
CA ALA A 294 -11.61 -7.32 6.19
C ALA A 294 -10.99 -7.33 7.60
N LEU A 295 -10.20 -6.33 7.94
CA LEU A 295 -9.60 -6.19 9.26
C LEU A 295 -10.66 -5.95 10.35
N LEU A 296 -11.62 -5.04 10.11
CA LEU A 296 -12.70 -4.77 11.06
C LEU A 296 -13.64 -5.98 11.24
N ARG A 297 -13.89 -6.75 10.18
CA ARG A 297 -14.63 -8.03 10.26
C ARG A 297 -13.91 -9.06 11.13
N ALA A 298 -12.59 -9.07 11.14
CA ALA A 298 -11.81 -9.93 12.05
C ALA A 298 -11.80 -9.41 13.48
N ALA A 299 -11.71 -8.09 13.68
CA ALA A 299 -11.61 -7.46 15.00
C ALA A 299 -12.92 -7.46 15.80
N ALA A 300 -14.07 -7.21 15.16
CA ALA A 300 -15.35 -7.08 15.86
C ALA A 300 -15.74 -8.34 16.66
N PRO A 301 -15.73 -9.58 16.11
CA PRO A 301 -16.01 -10.78 16.89
C PRO A 301 -14.94 -11.07 17.95
N ALA A 302 -13.68 -10.72 17.72
CA ALA A 302 -12.61 -10.88 18.69
C ALA A 302 -12.84 -9.99 19.93
N LEU A 303 -13.24 -8.73 19.74
CA LEU A 303 -13.65 -7.84 20.84
C LEU A 303 -14.85 -8.39 21.63
N GLY A 304 -15.83 -8.96 20.94
CA GLY A 304 -16.97 -9.62 21.57
C GLY A 304 -16.55 -10.74 22.51
N ARG A 305 -15.59 -11.57 22.11
CA ARG A 305 -15.02 -12.65 22.95
C ARG A 305 -14.26 -12.13 24.17
N LEU A 306 -13.68 -10.93 24.07
CA LEU A 306 -13.02 -10.24 25.18
C LEU A 306 -14.00 -9.42 26.06
N GLY A 307 -15.31 -9.59 25.89
CA GLY A 307 -16.33 -8.86 26.65
C GLY A 307 -16.52 -7.39 26.24
N ARG A 308 -15.88 -6.94 25.16
CA ARG A 308 -15.91 -5.55 24.67
C ARG A 308 -17.06 -5.33 23.67
N HIS A 309 -18.28 -5.67 24.06
CA HIS A 309 -19.45 -5.69 23.16
C HIS A 309 -19.82 -4.33 22.60
N ALA A 310 -19.59 -3.22 23.32
CA ALA A 310 -19.86 -1.86 22.84
C ALA A 310 -18.92 -1.50 21.68
N ASP A 311 -17.63 -1.79 21.83
CA ASP A 311 -16.61 -1.54 20.80
C ASP A 311 -16.82 -2.45 19.60
N ALA A 312 -17.18 -3.72 19.81
CA ALA A 312 -17.52 -4.66 18.76
C ALA A 312 -18.70 -4.16 17.90
N ARG A 313 -19.77 -3.65 18.53
CA ARG A 313 -20.91 -3.06 17.82
C ARG A 313 -20.52 -1.81 17.05
N LEU A 314 -19.64 -0.98 17.61
CA LEU A 314 -19.14 0.21 16.90
C LEU A 314 -18.36 -0.17 15.66
N LEU A 315 -17.46 -1.15 15.72
CA LEU A 315 -16.73 -1.63 14.55
C LEU A 315 -17.67 -2.22 13.50
N ALA A 316 -18.65 -3.01 13.93
CA ALA A 316 -19.65 -3.58 13.03
C ALA A 316 -20.48 -2.49 12.32
N ALA A 317 -20.78 -1.38 13.00
CA ALA A 317 -21.51 -0.26 12.41
C ALA A 317 -20.69 0.56 11.40
N LEU A 318 -19.36 0.44 11.40
CA LEU A 318 -18.48 1.06 10.40
C LEU A 318 -18.35 0.23 9.13
N LEU A 319 -18.70 -1.07 9.19
CA LEU A 319 -18.56 -1.97 8.04
C LEU A 319 -19.52 -1.60 6.91
N PRO A 320 -19.05 -1.65 5.66
CA PRO A 320 -19.95 -1.55 4.52
C PRO A 320 -20.92 -2.74 4.51
N PRO A 321 -22.11 -2.58 3.89
CA PRO A 321 -23.04 -3.69 3.74
C PRO A 321 -22.39 -4.84 2.98
N ASP A 322 -22.77 -6.07 3.35
CA ASP A 322 -22.27 -7.27 2.68
C ASP A 322 -22.78 -7.35 1.24
N GLY A 323 -21.95 -7.82 0.33
CA GLY A 323 -22.37 -8.11 -1.04
C GLY A 323 -22.07 -7.02 -2.07
N GLY A 324 -21.08 -6.16 -1.83
CA GLY A 324 -20.57 -5.27 -2.88
C GLY A 324 -20.09 -6.07 -4.08
N GLU A 325 -20.67 -5.83 -5.27
CA GLU A 325 -20.18 -6.43 -6.49
C GLU A 325 -18.74 -5.99 -6.77
N PRO A 326 -17.90 -6.89 -7.34
CA PRO A 326 -16.58 -6.50 -7.79
C PRO A 326 -16.67 -5.32 -8.75
N ALA A 327 -15.85 -4.32 -8.52
CA ALA A 327 -15.88 -3.13 -9.37
C ALA A 327 -15.53 -3.48 -10.82
N ALA A 328 -16.31 -2.96 -11.75
CA ALA A 328 -15.92 -2.94 -13.15
C ALA A 328 -14.63 -2.12 -13.33
N PRO A 329 -13.73 -2.52 -14.23
CA PRO A 329 -12.56 -1.72 -14.58
C PRO A 329 -12.94 -0.28 -14.95
N LEU A 330 -12.07 0.67 -14.63
CA LEU A 330 -12.24 2.04 -15.11
C LEU A 330 -12.30 2.04 -16.65
N PRO A 331 -13.24 2.75 -17.28
CA PRO A 331 -13.42 2.71 -18.73
C PRO A 331 -12.13 3.00 -19.51
N GLU A 332 -11.35 3.98 -19.03
CA GLU A 332 -10.07 4.37 -19.63
C GLU A 332 -8.96 3.34 -19.46
N LEU A 333 -9.06 2.45 -18.47
CA LEU A 333 -8.05 1.42 -18.17
C LEU A 333 -8.42 0.03 -18.64
N GLY A 334 -9.71 -0.25 -18.85
CA GLY A 334 -10.19 -1.59 -19.16
C GLY A 334 -9.50 -2.19 -20.38
N ALA A 335 -9.39 -1.42 -21.46
CA ALA A 335 -8.71 -1.86 -22.67
C ALA A 335 -7.21 -2.10 -22.46
N ALA A 336 -6.52 -1.20 -21.74
CA ALA A 336 -5.09 -1.34 -21.45
C ALA A 336 -4.77 -2.56 -20.58
N LEU A 337 -5.60 -2.83 -19.57
CA LEU A 337 -5.47 -3.99 -18.69
C LEU A 337 -5.60 -5.31 -19.48
N VAL A 338 -6.47 -5.35 -20.49
CA VAL A 338 -6.69 -6.56 -21.30
C VAL A 338 -5.64 -6.67 -22.41
N ALA A 339 -5.13 -5.55 -22.94
CA ALA A 339 -4.08 -5.52 -23.95
C ALA A 339 -2.69 -5.90 -23.39
N ALA A 340 -2.49 -5.79 -22.08
CA ALA A 340 -1.27 -6.23 -21.42
C ALA A 340 -1.20 -7.78 -21.43
N VAL A 341 -0.04 -8.31 -21.78
CA VAL A 341 0.24 -9.74 -21.81
C VAL A 341 1.47 -10.05 -20.95
N LEU A 342 1.48 -11.21 -20.34
CA LEU A 342 2.68 -11.74 -19.67
C LEU A 342 3.47 -12.57 -20.68
N ILE A 343 4.77 -12.37 -20.70
CA ILE A 343 5.71 -13.04 -21.59
C ILE A 343 6.66 -13.88 -20.75
N GLU A 344 6.81 -15.14 -21.12
CA GLU A 344 7.71 -16.08 -20.46
C GLU A 344 8.71 -16.64 -21.49
N CYS A 345 10.00 -16.46 -21.20
CA CYS A 345 11.11 -16.92 -22.03
C CYS A 345 12.12 -17.67 -21.13
N GLY A 346 12.00 -18.99 -21.04
CA GLY A 346 12.79 -19.77 -20.10
C GLY A 346 12.52 -19.41 -18.66
N SER A 347 13.54 -18.97 -17.92
CA SER A 347 13.41 -18.47 -16.54
C SER A 347 13.09 -16.99 -16.44
N VAL A 348 13.16 -16.25 -17.56
CA VAL A 348 12.87 -14.81 -17.60
C VAL A 348 11.40 -14.60 -17.95
N TRP A 349 10.77 -13.63 -17.32
CA TRP A 349 9.41 -13.22 -17.66
C TRP A 349 9.29 -11.70 -17.57
N GLY A 350 8.31 -11.16 -18.26
CA GLY A 350 8.06 -9.71 -18.28
C GLY A 350 6.73 -9.36 -18.92
N SER A 351 6.51 -8.10 -19.09
CA SER A 351 5.28 -7.56 -19.67
C SER A 351 5.44 -7.29 -21.16
N GLY A 352 4.33 -7.42 -21.89
CA GLY A 352 4.21 -6.98 -23.27
C GLY A 352 2.83 -6.36 -23.53
N VAL A 353 2.68 -5.78 -24.69
CA VAL A 353 1.42 -5.22 -25.17
C VAL A 353 1.05 -5.83 -26.51
N ALA A 354 -0.18 -6.31 -26.63
CA ALA A 354 -0.73 -6.82 -27.87
C ALA A 354 -1.06 -5.64 -28.80
N LEU A 355 -0.36 -5.55 -29.93
CA LEU A 355 -0.58 -4.50 -30.93
C LEU A 355 -1.55 -4.94 -32.05
N ALA A 356 -1.63 -6.24 -32.28
CA ALA A 356 -2.51 -6.86 -33.27
C ALA A 356 -2.81 -8.31 -32.85
N PRO A 357 -3.74 -9.02 -33.47
CA PRO A 357 -4.11 -10.39 -33.09
C PRO A 357 -2.92 -11.33 -32.95
N HIS A 358 -1.90 -11.16 -33.78
CA HIS A 358 -0.73 -12.03 -33.84
C HIS A 358 0.59 -11.27 -33.58
N LEU A 359 0.52 -10.02 -33.06
CA LEU A 359 1.72 -9.17 -32.87
C LEU A 359 1.77 -8.62 -31.45
N VAL A 360 2.89 -8.85 -30.76
CA VAL A 360 3.13 -8.38 -29.40
C VAL A 360 4.45 -7.60 -29.36
N LEU A 361 4.43 -6.47 -28.69
CA LEU A 361 5.60 -5.65 -28.37
C LEU A 361 6.05 -5.94 -26.93
N THR A 362 7.37 -6.10 -26.75
CA THR A 362 7.98 -6.31 -25.42
C THR A 362 9.40 -5.78 -25.38
N CYS A 363 10.09 -5.96 -24.27
CA CYS A 363 11.50 -5.65 -24.12
C CYS A 363 12.40 -6.75 -24.68
N ARG A 364 13.55 -6.37 -25.25
CA ARG A 364 14.56 -7.31 -25.77
C ARG A 364 15.11 -8.20 -24.63
N HIS A 365 15.37 -7.65 -23.45
CA HIS A 365 15.90 -8.43 -22.33
C HIS A 365 14.92 -9.52 -21.84
N VAL A 366 13.60 -9.36 -22.08
CA VAL A 366 12.58 -10.36 -21.79
C VAL A 366 12.52 -11.41 -22.91
N ALA A 367 12.61 -10.98 -24.17
CA ALA A 367 12.54 -11.85 -25.34
C ALA A 367 13.72 -11.58 -26.28
N PRO A 368 14.92 -12.13 -25.97
CA PRO A 368 16.11 -11.93 -26.79
C PRO A 368 15.97 -12.61 -28.14
N ARG A 369 16.76 -12.12 -29.13
CA ARG A 369 16.69 -12.58 -30.54
C ARG A 369 16.92 -14.06 -30.71
N GLU A 370 17.75 -14.65 -29.85
CA GLU A 370 18.12 -16.04 -29.85
C GLU A 370 17.02 -16.97 -29.30
N ALA A 371 15.97 -16.40 -28.71
CA ALA A 371 14.88 -17.17 -28.17
C ALA A 371 14.16 -17.95 -29.27
N ALA A 372 14.21 -19.28 -29.19
CA ALA A 372 13.58 -20.13 -30.16
C ALA A 372 12.03 -20.03 -30.12
N ARG A 373 11.49 -19.89 -28.91
CA ARG A 373 10.05 -19.79 -28.65
C ARG A 373 9.79 -19.03 -27.36
N VAL A 374 8.72 -18.25 -27.36
CA VAL A 374 8.29 -17.42 -26.23
C VAL A 374 6.83 -17.69 -25.94
N LEU A 375 6.46 -17.91 -24.69
CA LEU A 375 5.08 -18.12 -24.29
C LEU A 375 4.44 -16.80 -23.91
N VAL A 376 3.29 -16.50 -24.48
CA VAL A 376 2.51 -15.28 -24.24
C VAL A 376 1.18 -15.64 -23.59
N ARG A 377 0.92 -15.04 -22.40
CA ARG A 377 -0.30 -15.26 -21.64
C ARG A 377 -1.15 -13.97 -21.62
N PRO A 378 -2.35 -13.99 -22.20
CA PRO A 378 -3.28 -12.88 -22.10
C PRO A 378 -3.72 -12.61 -20.66
N ALA A 379 -4.05 -11.36 -20.34
CA ALA A 379 -4.61 -10.97 -19.06
C ALA A 379 -6.07 -11.44 -18.85
N ILE A 380 -6.70 -11.95 -19.90
CA ILE A 380 -8.10 -12.43 -19.86
C ILE A 380 -8.17 -13.73 -19.06
N PRO A 381 -9.03 -13.81 -18.03
CA PRO A 381 -9.21 -15.04 -17.26
C PRO A 381 -9.61 -16.22 -18.16
N LYS A 382 -9.00 -17.39 -17.94
CA LYS A 382 -9.24 -18.64 -18.69
C LYS A 382 -8.81 -18.62 -20.16
N SER A 383 -8.12 -17.60 -20.64
CA SER A 383 -7.49 -17.65 -21.97
C SER A 383 -6.31 -18.60 -21.98
N SER A 384 -6.17 -19.35 -23.07
CA SER A 384 -5.02 -20.22 -23.28
C SER A 384 -3.77 -19.41 -23.60
N PRO A 385 -2.59 -19.81 -23.07
CA PRO A 385 -1.33 -19.24 -23.50
C PRO A 385 -1.07 -19.54 -25.00
N VAL A 386 -0.42 -18.62 -25.68
CA VAL A 386 -0.08 -18.71 -27.11
C VAL A 386 1.42 -18.65 -27.27
N TRP A 387 1.98 -19.53 -28.12
CA TRP A 387 3.38 -19.49 -28.45
C TRP A 387 3.66 -18.44 -29.52
N GLY A 388 4.84 -17.82 -29.43
CA GLY A 388 5.33 -16.85 -30.40
C GLY A 388 6.81 -16.98 -30.67
N LYS A 389 7.26 -16.30 -31.72
CA LYS A 389 8.67 -16.19 -32.13
C LYS A 389 9.09 -14.74 -32.19
N VAL A 390 10.33 -14.47 -31.82
CA VAL A 390 10.92 -13.13 -31.97
C VAL A 390 11.14 -12.87 -33.46
N VAL A 391 10.49 -11.85 -34.01
CA VAL A 391 10.64 -11.44 -35.43
C VAL A 391 11.50 -10.20 -35.58
N PHE A 392 11.64 -9.43 -34.50
CA PHE A 392 12.52 -8.29 -34.40
C PHE A 392 13.01 -8.15 -32.95
N ALA A 393 14.28 -7.81 -32.80
CA ALA A 393 14.85 -7.33 -31.54
C ALA A 393 15.94 -6.31 -31.85
N THR A 394 16.05 -5.27 -31.05
CA THR A 394 17.14 -4.30 -31.12
C THR A 394 18.47 -4.99 -30.80
N GLN A 395 19.57 -4.45 -31.30
CA GLN A 395 20.91 -4.95 -31.00
C GLN A 395 21.30 -4.62 -29.55
N ASP A 396 22.20 -5.41 -28.96
CA ASP A 396 22.68 -5.20 -27.59
C ASP A 396 23.38 -3.86 -27.38
N THR A 397 23.97 -3.32 -28.43
CA THR A 397 24.60 -1.98 -28.47
C THR A 397 23.58 -0.85 -28.62
N SER A 398 22.31 -1.17 -28.91
CA SER A 398 21.25 -0.17 -29.05
C SER A 398 20.85 0.37 -27.67
N PRO A 399 20.63 1.69 -27.54
CA PRO A 399 20.04 2.25 -26.32
C PRO A 399 18.55 1.85 -26.15
N TYR A 400 17.93 1.29 -27.19
CA TYR A 400 16.53 0.87 -27.17
C TYR A 400 16.44 -0.62 -26.86
N ASP A 401 15.59 -0.95 -25.89
CA ASP A 401 15.34 -2.30 -25.42
C ASP A 401 13.96 -2.78 -25.93
N VAL A 402 13.88 -3.12 -27.22
CA VAL A 402 12.62 -3.45 -27.90
C VAL A 402 12.71 -4.79 -28.60
N ALA A 403 11.69 -5.63 -28.43
CA ALA A 403 11.48 -6.84 -29.21
C ALA A 403 10.02 -6.94 -29.70
N VAL A 404 9.83 -7.56 -30.85
CA VAL A 404 8.53 -7.84 -31.45
C VAL A 404 8.36 -9.34 -31.62
N LEU A 405 7.23 -9.85 -31.13
CA LEU A 405 6.86 -11.26 -31.23
C LEU A 405 5.76 -11.42 -32.27
N LYS A 406 5.90 -12.43 -33.13
CA LYS A 406 4.82 -12.94 -33.98
C LYS A 406 4.26 -14.20 -33.34
N LEU A 407 2.97 -14.22 -33.03
CA LEU A 407 2.30 -15.34 -32.41
C LEU A 407 1.94 -16.41 -33.46
N GLU A 408 1.90 -17.67 -33.02
CA GLU A 408 1.51 -18.82 -33.83
C GLU A 408 -0.02 -18.90 -34.01
N GLU A 409 -0.78 -18.37 -33.03
CA GLU A 409 -2.23 -18.25 -33.05
C GLU A 409 -2.67 -16.84 -32.65
N ASP A 410 -3.85 -16.42 -33.09
CA ASP A 410 -4.39 -15.11 -32.78
C ASP A 410 -4.85 -15.00 -31.34
N LEU A 411 -4.57 -13.86 -30.69
CA LEU A 411 -5.12 -13.49 -29.40
C LEU A 411 -6.61 -13.17 -29.54
N ARG A 412 -7.46 -14.01 -28.98
CA ARG A 412 -8.92 -13.82 -29.04
C ARG A 412 -9.42 -12.95 -27.91
N GLY A 413 -10.31 -11.99 -28.21
CA GLY A 413 -10.95 -11.15 -27.20
C GLY A 413 -10.04 -10.07 -26.57
N VAL A 414 -8.84 -9.89 -27.10
CA VAL A 414 -7.90 -8.82 -26.66
C VAL A 414 -8.18 -7.59 -27.50
N PRO A 415 -8.52 -6.44 -26.92
CA PRO A 415 -8.58 -5.17 -27.62
C PRO A 415 -7.17 -4.69 -27.91
N PHE A 416 -6.97 -4.02 -29.03
CA PHE A 416 -5.67 -3.46 -29.40
C PHE A 416 -5.63 -1.98 -29.07
N PRO A 417 -4.52 -1.47 -28.53
CA PRO A 417 -4.39 -0.07 -28.18
C PRO A 417 -4.30 0.81 -29.43
N ILE A 418 -4.87 2.00 -29.34
CA ILE A 418 -4.65 3.05 -30.31
C ILE A 418 -3.37 3.77 -29.91
N LEU A 419 -2.40 3.85 -30.83
CA LEU A 419 -1.17 4.55 -30.58
C LEU A 419 -1.42 6.06 -30.50
N ALA A 420 -0.90 6.71 -29.47
CA ALA A 420 -0.96 8.16 -29.34
C ALA A 420 -0.06 8.82 -30.40
N SER A 421 -0.62 9.79 -31.12
CA SER A 421 0.11 10.60 -32.08
C SER A 421 0.65 11.91 -31.50
N ARG A 422 0.22 12.28 -30.31
CA ARG A 422 0.62 13.49 -29.58
C ARG A 422 0.74 13.17 -28.10
N PHE A 423 1.75 13.75 -27.48
CA PHE A 423 2.02 13.63 -26.05
C PHE A 423 2.80 14.87 -25.59
N HIS A 424 2.69 15.23 -24.31
CA HIS A 424 3.30 16.43 -23.75
C HIS A 424 3.93 16.09 -22.40
N GLU A 425 5.04 16.73 -22.09
CA GLU A 425 5.63 16.68 -20.75
C GLU A 425 4.63 17.18 -19.71
N GLY A 426 4.59 16.50 -18.55
CA GLY A 426 3.63 16.77 -17.49
C GLY A 426 2.24 16.14 -17.67
N GLU A 427 2.00 15.44 -18.79
CA GLU A 427 0.75 14.71 -19.01
C GLU A 427 0.61 13.53 -18.05
N ASP A 428 -0.57 13.34 -17.46
CA ASP A 428 -0.86 12.19 -16.60
C ASP A 428 -0.78 10.89 -17.41
N VAL A 429 0.01 9.94 -16.97
CA VAL A 429 0.19 8.63 -17.61
C VAL A 429 0.01 7.50 -16.61
N GLN A 430 -0.35 6.33 -17.13
CA GLN A 430 -0.46 5.11 -16.36
C GLN A 430 0.35 4.00 -17.01
N VAL A 431 1.13 3.28 -16.21
CA VAL A 431 1.86 2.10 -16.66
C VAL A 431 1.06 0.86 -16.24
N VAL A 432 0.79 0.00 -17.21
CA VAL A 432 0.05 -1.26 -17.02
C VAL A 432 0.97 -2.42 -17.38
N GLY A 433 1.18 -3.34 -16.46
CA GLY A 433 2.03 -4.50 -16.71
C GLY A 433 2.01 -5.50 -15.55
N PHE A 434 2.63 -6.63 -15.76
CA PHE A 434 2.78 -7.68 -14.75
C PHE A 434 3.98 -7.36 -13.85
N GLY A 435 3.79 -7.42 -12.55
CA GLY A 435 4.79 -7.10 -11.55
C GLY A 435 4.80 -8.11 -10.41
N ALA A 436 5.04 -7.65 -9.19
CA ALA A 436 5.21 -8.47 -7.99
C ALA A 436 4.16 -9.58 -7.78
N PHE A 437 2.92 -9.38 -8.24
CA PHE A 437 1.86 -10.37 -8.10
C PHE A 437 1.77 -11.34 -9.30
N GLY A 438 2.62 -11.18 -10.31
CA GLY A 438 2.73 -12.06 -11.46
C GLY A 438 1.38 -12.32 -12.14
N GLN A 439 1.18 -13.57 -12.59
CA GLN A 439 -0.06 -14.00 -13.25
C GLN A 439 -1.28 -14.06 -12.31
N THR A 440 -1.05 -14.29 -11.02
CA THR A 440 -2.12 -14.66 -10.07
C THR A 440 -3.20 -13.59 -9.95
N CYS A 441 -2.83 -12.31 -10.09
CA CYS A 441 -3.72 -11.16 -9.91
C CYS A 441 -3.88 -10.33 -11.19
N GLY A 442 -3.32 -10.79 -12.31
CA GLY A 442 -3.28 -10.03 -13.56
C GLY A 442 -2.41 -8.78 -13.48
N PRO A 443 -2.43 -7.92 -14.51
CA PRO A 443 -1.55 -6.75 -14.57
C PRO A 443 -1.86 -5.76 -13.45
N SER A 444 -0.82 -5.09 -12.99
CA SER A 444 -0.85 -3.98 -12.03
C SER A 444 -0.90 -2.65 -12.78
N VAL A 445 -1.36 -1.61 -12.10
CA VAL A 445 -1.43 -0.24 -12.61
C VAL A 445 -0.62 0.66 -11.70
N THR A 446 0.21 1.51 -12.26
CA THR A 446 0.86 2.61 -11.53
C THR A 446 0.62 3.92 -12.25
N SER A 447 0.61 5.02 -11.52
CA SER A 447 0.32 6.37 -12.04
C SER A 447 1.55 7.26 -11.97
N GLY A 448 1.67 8.18 -12.90
CA GLY A 448 2.74 9.16 -12.94
C GLY A 448 2.46 10.23 -13.98
N ILE A 449 3.50 10.97 -14.31
CA ILE A 449 3.46 11.95 -15.41
C ILE A 449 4.55 11.62 -16.43
N LEU A 450 4.36 12.05 -17.66
CA LEU A 450 5.41 12.06 -18.66
C LEU A 450 6.44 13.12 -18.23
N SER A 451 7.62 12.68 -17.82
CA SER A 451 8.63 13.58 -17.22
C SER A 451 9.46 14.29 -18.28
N ALA A 452 9.76 13.61 -19.39
CA ALA A 452 10.53 14.18 -20.48
C ALA A 452 10.21 13.50 -21.82
N VAL A 453 10.40 14.25 -22.88
CA VAL A 453 10.44 13.76 -24.27
C VAL A 453 11.85 13.95 -24.77
N VAL A 454 12.58 12.85 -24.97
CA VAL A 454 13.94 12.91 -25.49
C VAL A 454 13.90 12.77 -27.01
N GLU A 455 14.15 13.86 -27.68
CA GLU A 455 14.31 13.88 -29.16
C GLU A 455 15.72 13.42 -29.51
N GLY A 456 15.85 12.18 -29.94
CA GLY A 456 17.06 11.61 -30.49
C GLY A 456 17.03 11.60 -32.00
N LEU A 457 18.11 11.11 -32.64
CA LEU A 457 18.23 10.99 -34.10
C LEU A 457 17.12 10.13 -34.76
N SER A 458 16.11 9.69 -34.01
CA SER A 458 14.86 8.95 -34.32
C SER A 458 14.84 7.56 -33.69
N PRO A 459 13.77 7.09 -33.05
CA PRO A 459 12.53 7.74 -32.60
C PRO A 459 12.65 8.42 -31.25
N ALA A 460 11.66 9.27 -30.89
CA ALA A 460 11.58 9.91 -29.58
C ALA A 460 11.44 8.87 -28.44
N THR A 461 12.21 9.06 -27.38
CA THR A 461 12.12 8.27 -26.14
C THR A 461 11.33 9.04 -25.11
N LEU A 462 10.39 8.38 -24.45
CA LEU A 462 9.54 8.97 -23.41
C LEU A 462 10.01 8.49 -22.04
N GLU A 463 10.22 9.43 -21.14
CA GLU A 463 10.44 9.14 -19.72
C GLU A 463 9.17 9.39 -18.92
N THR A 464 8.92 8.57 -17.91
CA THR A 464 7.74 8.71 -17.04
C THR A 464 8.12 8.59 -15.57
N THR A 465 7.40 9.29 -14.71
CA THR A 465 7.47 9.11 -13.24
C THR A 465 6.66 7.91 -12.76
N ALA A 466 5.80 7.33 -13.63
CA ALA A 466 5.12 6.09 -13.29
C ALA A 466 6.17 4.98 -13.18
N GLN A 467 6.23 4.35 -12.02
CA GLN A 467 7.13 3.21 -11.82
C GLN A 467 6.53 1.98 -12.49
N GLY A 468 7.24 1.43 -13.45
CA GLY A 468 6.90 0.12 -13.99
C GLY A 468 6.91 -0.93 -12.86
N PRO A 469 6.07 -1.97 -12.93
CA PRO A 469 6.19 -3.08 -12.00
C PRO A 469 7.62 -3.65 -12.08
N PRO A 470 8.27 -3.93 -10.93
CA PRO A 470 9.62 -4.46 -10.96
C PRO A 470 9.62 -5.77 -11.75
N ILE A 471 10.44 -5.80 -12.79
CA ILE A 471 10.68 -6.98 -13.61
C ILE A 471 11.72 -7.81 -12.86
N LEU A 472 11.37 -9.05 -12.55
CA LEU A 472 12.33 -10.02 -12.06
C LEU A 472 13.30 -10.36 -13.21
N THR A 473 14.50 -9.85 -13.18
CA THR A 473 15.62 -10.29 -14.03
C THR A 473 16.48 -11.28 -13.29
#